data_7a9d87769aacda10f0ef8039af9c62f3
#
_entry.id   7a9d87769aacda10f0ef8039af9c62f3
#
_cell.length_a   1.000
_cell.length_b   1.000
_cell.length_c   1.000
_cell.angle_alpha   90.00
_cell.angle_beta   90.00
_cell.angle_gamma   90.00
#
_symmetry.space_group_name_H-M   'P 1'
#
loop_
_entity.id
_entity.type
_entity.pdbx_description
1 polymer ?
#
loop_
_entity_poly.entity_id
_entity_poly.type
_entity_poly.pdbx_seq_one_letter_code
_entity_poly.pdbx_strand_id
1 'polypeptide(L)'
;MIKANKNVEHIKELWRRWSDARKDWEDDARDDVDFYLGNHFSEAERDELESRNQSSVPLDRLYSAIEQFKAIITSKPPKFSAVPREDSDSKLANVWKTILEYVWDISDGNETFKQVIHDYTVTGLGYFYAYVDREADYGRGEVKFTYIDPFRVVIDPNARNRWFDDATGMMLSTIFTKFQLLDLYPQLSEVNEENGKMLIDEIEGYREDETYPSPRNARTKGSYTPDVVKDYDHGEGSEKYQLIEYFSKIKVPYYRIANLQSGDERILDKANMDKMMENDEFKDLANQGLVDIVEVQQTRIKLTCTLGQIVLYEYILNTDKYPIVPVPNIWTNTPYPMSDVRKNKDFQRYLNKVMSLITSHAQASSGLKLLLPQGSVDDIEELERDWANPNATIEYDPSFGEPHFPSPQPLSNSVMSLPQMIEHYIDLNMGIFEMQQGNAEAAPRTSSATMMMEDFGQRRSKSKLRDVEGSLKRLGKVIYNLAKEHYTYQKTFRVVQPNNDMSEYMVNFYDDKSSAIGEMFNDLTIGQYDVGVVGNSTMPSNRWGEWSIYMEAYQSGLIDQTEALMKTDIFDKEGVLQRMDIVQQLQQQLQQAQE
;
A
#
# COMPACT_ATOMS: atom_id res chain seq x y z
N MET A 1 -26.15 -13.29 32.13
CA MET A 1 -25.21 -12.16 32.34
C MET A 1 -23.86 -12.54 31.77
N ILE A 2 -23.45 -11.91 30.69
CA ILE A 2 -22.10 -12.05 30.13
C ILE A 2 -21.15 -11.52 31.21
N LYS A 3 -20.35 -12.40 31.81
CA LYS A 3 -19.33 -11.97 32.79
C LYS A 3 -18.29 -11.16 32.06
N ALA A 4 -18.08 -9.90 32.47
CA ALA A 4 -17.02 -9.07 31.94
C ALA A 4 -15.67 -9.82 32.01
N ASN A 5 -15.07 -10.08 30.86
CA ASN A 5 -13.77 -10.73 30.81
C ASN A 5 -12.69 -9.66 31.05
N LYS A 6 -11.90 -9.81 32.12
CA LYS A 6 -10.81 -8.85 32.44
C LYS A 6 -9.88 -8.58 31.26
N ASN A 7 -9.68 -9.56 30.38
CA ASN A 7 -8.87 -9.38 29.18
C ASN A 7 -9.51 -8.41 28.19
N VAL A 8 -10.85 -8.43 28.05
CA VAL A 8 -11.57 -7.51 27.14
C VAL A 8 -11.54 -6.08 27.67
N GLU A 9 -11.71 -5.88 28.98
CA GLU A 9 -11.58 -4.54 29.58
C GLU A 9 -10.18 -3.96 29.37
N HIS A 10 -9.15 -4.78 29.53
CA HIS A 10 -7.77 -4.38 29.26
C HIS A 10 -7.56 -4.01 27.78
N ILE A 11 -8.09 -4.79 26.83
CA ILE A 11 -8.00 -4.51 25.40
C ILE A 11 -8.72 -3.19 25.06
N LYS A 12 -9.90 -2.94 25.63
CA LYS A 12 -10.65 -1.69 25.46
C LYS A 12 -9.86 -0.48 26.00
N GLU A 13 -9.23 -0.62 27.17
CA GLU A 13 -8.40 0.43 27.76
C GLU A 13 -7.17 0.74 26.87
N LEU A 14 -6.48 -0.30 26.37
CA LEU A 14 -5.38 -0.14 25.43
C LEU A 14 -5.83 0.53 24.14
N TRP A 15 -6.98 0.11 23.61
CA TRP A 15 -7.57 0.74 22.42
C TRP A 15 -7.75 2.24 22.60
N ARG A 16 -8.40 2.66 23.68
CA ARG A 16 -8.64 4.09 23.99
C ARG A 16 -7.31 4.86 24.07
N ARG A 17 -6.37 4.36 24.86
CA ARG A 17 -5.06 5.01 25.06
C ARG A 17 -4.25 5.14 23.75
N TRP A 18 -4.27 4.11 22.92
CA TRP A 18 -3.53 4.13 21.66
C TRP A 18 -4.24 4.96 20.58
N SER A 19 -5.57 4.98 20.58
CA SER A 19 -6.36 5.86 19.71
C SER A 19 -6.13 7.33 20.06
N ASP A 20 -6.14 7.68 21.36
CA ASP A 20 -5.85 9.03 21.82
C ASP A 20 -4.42 9.48 21.40
N ALA A 21 -3.44 8.61 21.55
CA ALA A 21 -2.06 8.91 21.15
C ALA A 21 -1.89 9.08 19.62
N ARG A 22 -2.78 8.51 18.82
CA ARG A 22 -2.80 8.62 17.36
C ARG A 22 -3.53 9.84 16.84
N LYS A 23 -4.36 10.48 17.66
CA LYS A 23 -5.32 11.50 17.23
C LYS A 23 -4.71 12.62 16.39
N ASP A 24 -3.60 13.19 16.84
CA ASP A 24 -2.92 14.28 16.11
C ASP A 24 -2.48 13.85 14.71
N TRP A 25 -1.91 12.65 14.58
CA TRP A 25 -1.53 12.11 13.28
C TRP A 25 -2.75 11.86 12.38
N GLU A 26 -3.83 11.38 12.97
CA GLU A 26 -5.07 11.07 12.25
C GLU A 26 -5.73 12.35 11.71
N ASP A 27 -5.78 13.40 12.52
CA ASP A 27 -6.30 14.70 12.12
C ASP A 27 -5.47 15.32 10.99
N ASP A 28 -4.16 15.22 11.10
CA ASP A 28 -3.24 15.67 10.07
C ASP A 28 -3.36 14.85 8.77
N ALA A 29 -3.51 13.52 8.89
CA ALA A 29 -3.67 12.63 7.73
C ALA A 29 -4.99 12.87 6.99
N ARG A 30 -6.08 13.19 7.72
CA ARG A 30 -7.36 13.59 7.11
C ARG A 30 -7.23 14.90 6.36
N ASP A 31 -6.56 15.90 6.94
CA ASP A 31 -6.27 17.16 6.25
C ASP A 31 -5.44 16.93 4.98
N ASP A 32 -4.51 15.97 5.00
CA ASP A 32 -3.69 15.63 3.85
C ASP A 32 -4.53 14.95 2.75
N VAL A 33 -5.48 14.08 3.12
CA VAL A 33 -6.42 13.46 2.17
C VAL A 33 -7.35 14.52 1.56
N ASP A 34 -7.93 15.41 2.37
CA ASP A 34 -8.78 16.49 1.88
C ASP A 34 -8.02 17.39 0.91
N PHE A 35 -6.78 17.68 1.24
CA PHE A 35 -5.91 18.49 0.41
C PHE A 35 -5.57 17.82 -0.93
N TYR A 36 -5.28 16.51 -0.90
CA TYR A 36 -5.07 15.71 -2.12
C TYR A 36 -6.32 15.67 -3.01
N LEU A 37 -7.52 15.71 -2.42
CA LEU A 37 -8.80 15.75 -3.14
C LEU A 37 -9.18 17.14 -3.69
N GLY A 38 -8.30 18.13 -3.56
CA GLY A 38 -8.50 19.47 -4.07
C GLY A 38 -9.18 20.45 -3.09
N ASN A 39 -9.45 20.04 -1.85
CA ASN A 39 -10.01 20.91 -0.80
C ASN A 39 -8.91 21.75 -0.15
N HIS A 40 -8.33 22.68 -0.93
CA HIS A 40 -7.20 23.49 -0.48
C HIS A 40 -7.59 24.67 0.43
N PHE A 41 -8.85 25.06 0.44
CA PHE A 41 -9.38 26.18 1.19
C PHE A 41 -10.50 25.72 2.13
N SER A 42 -10.47 26.16 3.37
CA SER A 42 -11.60 26.03 4.28
C SER A 42 -12.76 26.93 3.84
N GLU A 43 -13.98 26.68 4.33
CA GLU A 43 -15.13 27.55 4.05
C GLU A 43 -14.86 28.99 4.46
N ALA A 44 -14.31 29.22 5.64
CA ALA A 44 -13.97 30.54 6.13
C ALA A 44 -12.94 31.27 5.23
N GLU A 45 -11.95 30.54 4.70
CA GLU A 45 -10.98 31.10 3.76
C GLU A 45 -11.63 31.44 2.40
N ARG A 46 -12.58 30.65 1.93
CA ARG A 46 -13.34 30.93 0.70
C ARG A 46 -14.17 32.20 0.86
N ASP A 47 -14.92 32.31 1.96
CA ASP A 47 -15.74 33.48 2.27
C ASP A 47 -14.87 34.74 2.37
N GLU A 48 -13.69 34.66 2.99
CA GLU A 48 -12.75 35.77 3.08
C GLU A 48 -12.20 36.18 1.70
N LEU A 49 -11.86 35.20 0.84
CA LEU A 49 -11.38 35.50 -0.52
C LEU A 49 -12.49 36.09 -1.37
N GLU A 50 -13.73 35.59 -1.28
CA GLU A 50 -14.90 36.15 -1.98
C GLU A 50 -15.20 37.57 -1.53
N SER A 51 -15.13 37.86 -0.23
CA SER A 51 -15.32 39.22 0.30
C SER A 51 -14.31 40.23 -0.27
N ARG A 52 -13.13 39.76 -0.67
CA ARG A 52 -12.06 40.55 -1.29
C ARG A 52 -12.08 40.53 -2.82
N ASN A 53 -13.07 39.92 -3.45
CA ASN A 53 -13.13 39.61 -4.89
C ASN A 53 -11.90 38.85 -5.40
N GLN A 54 -11.37 37.95 -4.59
CA GLN A 54 -10.24 37.07 -4.94
C GLN A 54 -10.73 35.67 -5.29
N SER A 55 -10.09 35.05 -6.26
CA SER A 55 -10.44 33.68 -6.69
C SER A 55 -10.01 32.65 -5.64
N SER A 56 -10.92 31.75 -5.29
CA SER A 56 -10.67 30.58 -4.43
C SER A 56 -10.42 29.28 -5.24
N VAL A 57 -10.16 29.37 -6.53
CA VAL A 57 -9.89 28.21 -7.39
C VAL A 57 -8.47 27.69 -7.14
N PRO A 58 -8.31 26.43 -6.72
CA PRO A 58 -6.99 25.83 -6.51
C PRO A 58 -6.32 25.49 -7.85
N LEU A 59 -5.02 25.75 -7.95
CA LEU A 59 -4.19 25.23 -9.02
C LEU A 59 -3.47 23.97 -8.50
N ASP A 60 -4.05 22.79 -8.72
CA ASP A 60 -3.62 21.57 -8.06
C ASP A 60 -2.38 20.93 -8.74
N ARG A 61 -1.20 21.48 -8.44
CA ARG A 61 0.08 20.93 -8.87
C ARG A 61 0.47 19.70 -8.06
N LEU A 62 0.12 19.69 -6.78
CA LEU A 62 0.50 18.63 -5.86
C LEU A 62 -0.15 17.28 -6.23
N TYR A 63 -1.42 17.29 -6.61
CA TYR A 63 -2.10 16.10 -7.11
C TYR A 63 -1.36 15.49 -8.31
N SER A 64 -1.03 16.31 -9.31
CA SER A 64 -0.30 15.86 -10.49
C SER A 64 1.06 15.25 -10.14
N ALA A 65 1.79 15.86 -9.21
CA ALA A 65 3.10 15.37 -8.76
C ALA A 65 2.97 14.04 -7.99
N ILE A 66 1.96 13.90 -7.14
CA ILE A 66 1.69 12.65 -6.40
C ILE A 66 1.33 11.51 -7.36
N GLU A 67 0.43 11.75 -8.32
CA GLU A 67 0.04 10.72 -9.29
C GLU A 67 1.24 10.27 -10.14
N GLN A 68 2.09 11.19 -10.56
CA GLN A 68 3.30 10.86 -11.30
C GLN A 68 4.28 10.03 -10.45
N PHE A 69 4.47 10.39 -9.17
CA PHE A 69 5.32 9.63 -8.26
C PHE A 69 4.77 8.21 -8.00
N LYS A 70 3.45 8.07 -7.80
CA LYS A 70 2.77 6.77 -7.68
C LYS A 70 3.00 5.92 -8.93
N ALA A 71 2.82 6.51 -10.12
CA ALA A 71 3.05 5.82 -11.39
C ALA A 71 4.49 5.31 -11.52
N ILE A 72 5.49 6.08 -11.08
CA ILE A 72 6.90 5.66 -11.09
C ILE A 72 7.13 4.44 -10.18
N ILE A 73 6.61 4.46 -8.94
CA ILE A 73 6.82 3.37 -7.98
C ILE A 73 6.07 2.10 -8.39
N THR A 74 4.85 2.25 -8.93
CA THR A 74 3.99 1.10 -9.29
C THR A 74 4.16 0.63 -10.74
N SER A 75 5.07 1.22 -11.50
CA SER A 75 5.30 0.88 -12.91
C SER A 75 5.71 -0.57 -13.14
N LYS A 76 6.41 -1.17 -12.18
CA LYS A 76 6.84 -2.57 -12.23
C LYS A 76 6.33 -3.32 -10.99
N PRO A 77 5.69 -4.47 -11.16
CA PRO A 77 5.31 -5.30 -10.03
C PRO A 77 6.55 -5.80 -9.28
N PRO A 78 6.53 -5.87 -7.95
CA PRO A 78 7.63 -6.44 -7.18
C PRO A 78 7.76 -7.93 -7.49
N LYS A 79 9.01 -8.41 -7.61
CA LYS A 79 9.31 -9.84 -7.80
C LYS A 79 9.86 -10.41 -6.50
N PHE A 80 9.28 -11.49 -6.05
CA PHE A 80 9.77 -12.21 -4.88
C PHE A 80 10.85 -13.22 -5.28
N SER A 81 11.79 -13.45 -4.37
CA SER A 81 12.78 -14.51 -4.46
C SER A 81 12.85 -15.26 -3.14
N ALA A 82 13.11 -16.54 -3.21
CA ALA A 82 13.41 -17.34 -2.04
C ALA A 82 14.85 -17.85 -2.15
N VAL A 83 15.62 -17.69 -1.08
CA VAL A 83 17.02 -18.12 -1.02
C VAL A 83 17.13 -19.16 0.08
N PRO A 84 17.62 -20.37 -0.21
CA PRO A 84 17.82 -21.40 0.80
C PRO A 84 18.93 -20.96 1.78
N ARG A 85 18.78 -21.27 3.04
CA ARG A 85 19.84 -21.04 4.05
C ARG A 85 20.91 -22.12 4.02
N GLU A 86 20.54 -23.33 3.53
CA GLU A 86 21.42 -24.49 3.43
C GLU A 86 21.55 -24.89 1.96
N ASP A 87 22.71 -25.43 1.55
CA ASP A 87 23.05 -25.71 0.13
C ASP A 87 22.16 -26.78 -0.54
N SER A 88 21.41 -27.58 0.24
CA SER A 88 20.67 -28.74 -0.28
C SER A 88 19.36 -28.42 -0.99
N ASP A 89 18.78 -27.21 -0.84
CA ASP A 89 17.37 -26.96 -1.12
C ASP A 89 17.08 -25.98 -2.28
N SER A 90 17.96 -25.88 -3.27
CA SER A 90 17.77 -24.97 -4.42
C SER A 90 16.50 -25.23 -5.23
N LYS A 91 16.04 -26.50 -5.30
CA LYS A 91 14.79 -26.86 -5.98
C LYS A 91 13.55 -26.34 -5.25
N LEU A 92 13.51 -26.51 -3.92
CA LEU A 92 12.44 -26.00 -3.09
C LEU A 92 12.40 -24.47 -3.02
N ALA A 93 13.54 -23.79 -3.19
CA ALA A 93 13.57 -22.33 -3.30
C ALA A 93 12.76 -21.83 -4.50
N ASN A 94 12.84 -22.52 -5.65
CA ASN A 94 12.01 -22.18 -6.81
C ASN A 94 10.52 -22.45 -6.57
N VAL A 95 10.17 -23.50 -5.84
CA VAL A 95 8.79 -23.79 -5.44
C VAL A 95 8.26 -22.66 -4.57
N TRP A 96 9.03 -22.21 -3.57
CA TRP A 96 8.63 -21.09 -2.71
C TRP A 96 8.47 -19.78 -3.47
N LYS A 97 9.37 -19.51 -4.42
CA LYS A 97 9.21 -18.35 -5.31
C LYS A 97 7.86 -18.42 -6.05
N THR A 98 7.53 -19.58 -6.62
CA THR A 98 6.27 -19.79 -7.35
C THR A 98 5.05 -19.63 -6.43
N ILE A 99 5.11 -20.13 -5.19
CA ILE A 99 4.03 -19.94 -4.20
C ILE A 99 3.82 -18.46 -3.89
N LEU A 100 4.89 -17.69 -3.71
CA LEU A 100 4.79 -16.24 -3.45
C LEU A 100 4.21 -15.49 -4.65
N GLU A 101 4.60 -15.85 -5.87
CA GLU A 101 4.03 -15.29 -7.11
C GLU A 101 2.54 -15.66 -7.26
N TYR A 102 2.17 -16.91 -6.95
CA TYR A 102 0.79 -17.37 -6.93
C TYR A 102 -0.06 -16.57 -5.92
N VAL A 103 0.41 -16.43 -4.68
CA VAL A 103 -0.30 -15.64 -3.65
C VAL A 103 -0.45 -14.18 -4.07
N TRP A 104 0.56 -13.62 -4.75
CA TRP A 104 0.47 -12.27 -5.31
C TRP A 104 -0.65 -12.15 -6.36
N ASP A 105 -0.74 -13.12 -7.25
CA ASP A 105 -1.71 -13.14 -8.34
C ASP A 105 -3.16 -13.31 -7.82
N ILE A 106 -3.41 -14.31 -6.96
CA ILE A 106 -4.75 -14.55 -6.39
C ILE A 106 -5.24 -13.46 -5.43
N SER A 107 -4.34 -12.59 -4.96
CA SER A 107 -4.64 -11.46 -4.06
C SER A 107 -4.78 -10.14 -4.81
N ASP A 108 -4.85 -10.13 -6.15
CA ASP A 108 -4.82 -8.91 -6.96
C ASP A 108 -3.69 -7.96 -6.53
N GLY A 109 -2.48 -8.55 -6.36
CA GLY A 109 -1.35 -7.91 -5.70
C GLY A 109 -0.95 -6.57 -6.31
N ASN A 110 -1.09 -6.41 -7.64
CA ASN A 110 -0.77 -5.15 -8.30
C ASN A 110 -1.73 -4.02 -7.91
N GLU A 111 -3.02 -4.31 -7.79
CA GLU A 111 -4.02 -3.31 -7.38
C GLU A 111 -3.91 -3.00 -5.89
N THR A 112 -3.77 -4.05 -5.06
CA THR A 112 -3.50 -3.91 -3.63
C THR A 112 -2.23 -3.06 -3.38
N PHE A 113 -1.18 -3.27 -4.16
CA PHE A 113 0.05 -2.50 -4.07
C PHE A 113 -0.16 -1.03 -4.41
N LYS A 114 -0.93 -0.71 -5.48
CA LYS A 114 -1.28 0.68 -5.82
C LYS A 114 -2.05 1.38 -4.70
N GLN A 115 -3.00 0.70 -4.07
CA GLN A 115 -3.77 1.25 -2.95
C GLN A 115 -2.88 1.54 -1.74
N VAL A 116 -1.97 0.62 -1.40
CA VAL A 116 -1.01 0.81 -0.31
C VAL A 116 -0.04 1.96 -0.61
N ILE A 117 0.45 2.10 -1.86
CA ILE A 117 1.32 3.21 -2.26
C ILE A 117 0.56 4.53 -2.29
N HIS A 118 -0.74 4.52 -2.60
CA HIS A 118 -1.59 5.69 -2.46
C HIS A 118 -1.58 6.21 -1.02
N ASP A 119 -1.88 5.36 -0.05
CA ASP A 119 -1.89 5.78 1.36
C ASP A 119 -0.49 6.11 1.88
N TYR A 120 0.53 5.37 1.45
CA TYR A 120 1.94 5.70 1.73
C TYR A 120 2.27 7.14 1.34
N THR A 121 1.80 7.62 0.19
CA THR A 121 2.08 8.98 -0.29
C THR A 121 1.18 10.03 0.33
N VAL A 122 -0.11 9.74 0.49
CA VAL A 122 -1.12 10.72 0.90
C VAL A 122 -1.22 10.84 2.42
N THR A 123 -1.32 9.72 3.14
CA THR A 123 -1.43 9.71 4.61
C THR A 123 -0.09 9.53 5.31
N GLY A 124 0.94 9.09 4.57
CA GLY A 124 2.26 8.77 5.08
C GLY A 124 2.42 7.32 5.56
N LEU A 125 1.36 6.52 5.57
CA LEU A 125 1.37 5.16 6.09
C LEU A 125 0.38 4.29 5.34
N GLY A 126 0.85 3.23 4.71
CA GLY A 126 0.02 2.20 4.10
C GLY A 126 0.17 0.87 4.83
N TYR A 127 -0.77 -0.06 4.63
CA TYR A 127 -0.73 -1.38 5.26
C TYR A 127 -1.11 -2.49 4.29
N PHE A 128 -0.33 -3.57 4.34
CA PHE A 128 -0.74 -4.88 3.84
C PHE A 128 -1.23 -5.75 5.00
N TYR A 129 -2.21 -6.59 4.77
CA TYR A 129 -2.67 -7.61 5.72
C TYR A 129 -2.67 -8.98 5.07
N ALA A 130 -1.85 -9.87 5.59
CA ALA A 130 -1.80 -11.26 5.15
C ALA A 130 -2.65 -12.13 6.07
N TYR A 131 -3.52 -12.96 5.49
CA TYR A 131 -4.46 -13.81 6.22
C TYR A 131 -4.71 -15.10 5.45
N VAL A 132 -5.40 -16.03 6.11
CA VAL A 132 -5.89 -17.26 5.48
C VAL A 132 -7.38 -17.12 5.23
N ASP A 133 -7.76 -17.10 3.97
CA ASP A 133 -9.15 -17.12 3.54
C ASP A 133 -9.67 -18.57 3.63
N ARG A 134 -10.47 -18.86 4.65
CA ARG A 134 -10.96 -20.21 4.95
C ARG A 134 -12.08 -20.68 4.03
N GLU A 135 -12.73 -19.77 3.31
CA GLU A 135 -13.81 -20.10 2.38
C GLU A 135 -13.28 -20.50 1.01
N ALA A 136 -12.07 -20.06 0.67
CA ALA A 136 -11.44 -20.39 -0.59
C ALA A 136 -11.13 -21.89 -0.72
N ASP A 137 -11.00 -22.35 -1.96
CA ASP A 137 -10.67 -23.75 -2.31
C ASP A 137 -11.58 -24.78 -1.63
N TYR A 138 -12.91 -24.53 -1.66
CA TYR A 138 -13.92 -25.41 -1.07
C TYR A 138 -13.71 -25.70 0.43
N GLY A 139 -13.27 -24.71 1.19
CA GLY A 139 -13.03 -24.82 2.63
C GLY A 139 -11.65 -25.38 3.01
N ARG A 140 -10.77 -25.65 2.02
CA ARG A 140 -9.35 -25.96 2.29
C ARG A 140 -8.56 -24.74 2.73
N GLY A 141 -8.99 -23.56 2.29
CA GLY A 141 -8.38 -22.29 2.57
C GLY A 141 -7.23 -21.91 1.64
N GLU A 142 -7.03 -20.61 1.51
CA GLU A 142 -5.96 -20.01 0.70
C GLU A 142 -5.27 -18.89 1.47
N VAL A 143 -3.96 -18.82 1.37
CA VAL A 143 -3.20 -17.68 1.90
C VAL A 143 -3.37 -16.52 0.92
N LYS A 144 -3.87 -15.41 1.43
CA LYS A 144 -4.10 -14.17 0.67
C LYS A 144 -3.55 -12.97 1.43
N PHE A 145 -3.42 -11.85 0.76
CA PHE A 145 -3.20 -10.56 1.39
C PHE A 145 -4.11 -9.49 0.76
N THR A 146 -4.37 -8.47 1.51
CA THR A 146 -5.21 -7.35 1.09
C THR A 146 -4.66 -6.03 1.63
N TYR A 147 -5.18 -4.95 1.12
CA TYR A 147 -4.99 -3.61 1.63
C TYR A 147 -5.86 -3.36 2.87
N ILE A 148 -5.34 -2.61 3.83
CA ILE A 148 -6.11 -2.09 4.97
C ILE A 148 -5.96 -0.58 5.04
N ASP A 149 -7.09 0.08 5.28
CA ASP A 149 -7.13 1.52 5.55
C ASP A 149 -6.33 1.87 6.81
N PRO A 150 -5.34 2.79 6.73
CA PRO A 150 -4.53 3.18 7.88
C PRO A 150 -5.34 3.71 9.07
N PHE A 151 -6.50 4.31 8.83
CA PHE A 151 -7.36 4.81 9.90
C PHE A 151 -8.01 3.71 10.75
N ARG A 152 -7.99 2.46 10.27
CA ARG A 152 -8.52 1.29 10.98
C ARG A 152 -7.49 0.60 11.88
N VAL A 153 -6.20 0.92 11.72
CA VAL A 153 -5.11 0.26 12.45
C VAL A 153 -4.60 1.15 13.57
N VAL A 154 -4.55 0.61 14.77
CA VAL A 154 -4.02 1.28 15.96
C VAL A 154 -2.82 0.50 16.48
N ILE A 155 -1.74 1.20 16.81
CA ILE A 155 -0.45 0.61 17.16
C ILE A 155 0.00 1.12 18.51
N ASP A 156 0.83 0.33 19.21
CA ASP A 156 1.53 0.76 20.41
C ASP A 156 2.35 2.06 20.13
N PRO A 157 2.02 3.18 20.78
CA PRO A 157 2.70 4.47 20.56
C PRO A 157 4.17 4.47 20.97
N ASN A 158 4.63 3.45 21.71
CA ASN A 158 6.02 3.30 22.12
C ASN A 158 6.89 2.63 21.05
N ALA A 159 6.33 2.15 19.94
CA ALA A 159 7.11 1.59 18.85
C ALA A 159 8.08 2.62 18.28
N ARG A 160 9.33 2.22 18.06
CA ARG A 160 10.42 3.05 17.52
C ARG A 160 11.08 2.42 16.31
N ASN A 161 10.82 1.15 16.05
CA ASN A 161 11.27 0.49 14.83
C ASN A 161 10.43 0.95 13.65
N ARG A 162 11.06 1.24 12.54
CA ARG A 162 10.40 1.72 11.31
C ARG A 162 9.26 0.80 10.82
N TRP A 163 9.38 -0.49 11.05
CA TRP A 163 8.38 -1.49 10.65
C TRP A 163 7.57 -2.04 11.83
N PHE A 164 7.63 -1.35 12.98
CA PHE A 164 6.88 -1.68 14.19
C PHE A 164 7.18 -3.08 14.75
N ASP A 165 8.37 -3.61 14.43
CA ASP A 165 8.80 -4.92 14.94
C ASP A 165 8.98 -4.92 16.48
N ASP A 166 9.10 -3.77 17.11
CA ASP A 166 9.24 -3.57 18.55
C ASP A 166 7.90 -3.28 19.26
N ALA A 167 6.82 -3.04 18.51
CA ALA A 167 5.50 -2.83 19.10
C ALA A 167 5.09 -4.01 19.98
N THR A 168 4.45 -3.73 21.11
CA THR A 168 3.88 -4.76 22.00
C THR A 168 2.60 -5.35 21.44
N GLY A 169 1.86 -4.57 20.63
CA GLY A 169 0.65 -5.01 19.96
C GLY A 169 0.21 -4.06 18.86
N MET A 170 -0.69 -4.56 18.04
CA MET A 170 -1.40 -3.85 16.99
C MET A 170 -2.87 -4.22 17.06
N MET A 171 -3.76 -3.30 16.74
CA MET A 171 -5.20 -3.53 16.72
C MET A 171 -5.77 -3.13 15.38
N LEU A 172 -6.68 -3.95 14.86
CA LEU A 172 -7.49 -3.66 13.67
C LEU A 172 -8.93 -3.52 14.11
N SER A 173 -9.54 -2.39 13.78
CA SER A 173 -10.96 -2.13 14.02
C SER A 173 -11.76 -2.30 12.74
N THR A 174 -12.84 -3.06 12.82
CA THR A 174 -13.81 -3.20 11.73
C THR A 174 -15.20 -2.97 12.28
N ILE A 175 -15.99 -2.17 11.57
CA ILE A 175 -17.39 -1.94 11.94
C ILE A 175 -18.25 -2.77 11.02
N PHE A 176 -19.13 -3.54 11.63
CA PHE A 176 -20.11 -4.40 10.96
C PHE A 176 -21.52 -4.00 11.37
N THR A 177 -22.49 -4.23 10.48
CA THR A 177 -23.90 -4.22 10.83
C THR A 177 -24.29 -5.51 11.55
N LYS A 178 -25.39 -5.49 12.28
CA LYS A 178 -25.93 -6.68 12.98
C LYS A 178 -26.07 -7.88 12.03
N PHE A 179 -26.63 -7.67 10.84
CA PHE A 179 -26.83 -8.74 9.88
C PHE A 179 -25.51 -9.35 9.38
N GLN A 180 -24.52 -8.53 9.09
CA GLN A 180 -23.19 -9.01 8.69
C GLN A 180 -22.52 -9.85 9.78
N LEU A 181 -22.69 -9.46 11.06
CA LEU A 181 -22.12 -10.22 12.16
C LEU A 181 -22.83 -11.55 12.40
N LEU A 182 -24.15 -11.60 12.23
CA LEU A 182 -24.91 -12.85 12.34
C LEU A 182 -24.59 -13.84 11.22
N ASP A 183 -24.28 -13.32 10.02
CA ASP A 183 -23.85 -14.13 8.89
C ASP A 183 -22.43 -14.70 9.13
N LEU A 184 -21.50 -13.85 9.57
CA LEU A 184 -20.11 -14.26 9.85
C LEU A 184 -19.98 -15.13 11.10
N TYR A 185 -20.80 -14.87 12.12
CA TYR A 185 -20.75 -15.54 13.44
C TYR A 185 -22.13 -16.02 13.85
N PRO A 186 -22.64 -17.14 13.30
CA PRO A 186 -23.98 -17.65 13.60
C PRO A 186 -24.23 -17.92 15.09
N GLN A 187 -23.17 -18.18 15.86
CA GLN A 187 -23.24 -18.33 17.32
C GLN A 187 -23.79 -17.09 18.07
N LEU A 188 -23.73 -15.91 17.46
CA LEU A 188 -24.30 -14.69 18.01
C LEU A 188 -25.84 -14.64 17.94
N SER A 189 -26.46 -15.52 17.16
CA SER A 189 -27.91 -15.70 17.08
C SER A 189 -28.48 -16.58 18.18
N GLU A 190 -27.63 -17.23 18.99
CA GLU A 190 -28.09 -18.04 20.11
C GLU A 190 -28.90 -17.18 21.12
N VAL A 191 -30.04 -17.70 21.49
CA VAL A 191 -30.94 -17.02 22.44
C VAL A 191 -30.55 -17.40 23.86
N ASN A 192 -30.28 -16.40 24.68
CA ASN A 192 -30.02 -16.62 26.11
C ASN A 192 -31.28 -17.09 26.79
N GLU A 193 -31.25 -18.29 27.38
CA GLU A 193 -32.41 -18.91 28.05
C GLU A 193 -32.96 -18.08 29.25
N GLU A 194 -32.12 -17.26 29.89
CA GLU A 194 -32.52 -16.43 31.03
C GLU A 194 -33.32 -15.20 30.60
N ASN A 195 -33.01 -14.57 29.48
CA ASN A 195 -33.56 -13.27 29.08
C ASN A 195 -34.37 -13.32 27.78
N GLY A 196 -34.33 -14.43 27.04
CA GLY A 196 -35.03 -14.57 25.75
C GLY A 196 -34.53 -13.65 24.63
N LYS A 197 -33.33 -13.05 24.78
CA LYS A 197 -32.71 -12.17 23.79
C LYS A 197 -31.58 -12.87 23.10
N MET A 198 -31.30 -12.50 21.84
CA MET A 198 -30.11 -12.96 21.13
C MET A 198 -28.85 -12.44 21.81
N LEU A 199 -27.77 -13.20 21.77
CA LEU A 199 -26.48 -12.82 22.35
C LEU A 199 -26.00 -11.46 21.83
N ILE A 200 -26.21 -11.19 20.54
CA ILE A 200 -25.84 -9.91 19.91
C ILE A 200 -26.58 -8.72 20.49
N ASP A 201 -27.85 -8.89 20.93
CA ASP A 201 -28.66 -7.81 21.49
C ASP A 201 -28.24 -7.43 22.93
N GLU A 202 -27.46 -8.27 23.60
CA GLU A 202 -26.86 -7.99 24.91
C GLU A 202 -25.51 -7.26 24.79
N ILE A 203 -24.93 -7.17 23.56
CA ILE A 203 -23.66 -6.51 23.30
C ILE A 203 -23.93 -5.03 23.09
N GLU A 204 -23.09 -4.20 23.69
CA GLU A 204 -23.13 -2.76 23.52
C GLU A 204 -22.82 -2.40 22.06
N GLY A 205 -23.80 -1.82 21.36
CA GLY A 205 -23.65 -1.35 19.99
C GLY A 205 -22.61 -0.22 19.88
N TYR A 206 -22.02 -0.10 18.72
CA TYR A 206 -21.12 1.01 18.42
C TYR A 206 -21.92 2.31 18.35
N ARG A 207 -21.54 3.28 19.16
CA ARG A 207 -22.06 4.64 19.08
C ARG A 207 -20.99 5.51 18.42
N GLU A 208 -21.36 6.27 17.41
CA GLU A 208 -20.52 7.34 16.87
C GLU A 208 -20.43 8.46 17.92
N ASP A 209 -19.51 8.32 18.87
CA ASP A 209 -19.05 9.45 19.66
C ASP A 209 -17.99 10.21 18.87
N GLU A 210 -17.81 11.50 19.17
CA GLU A 210 -16.74 12.34 18.59
C GLU A 210 -15.34 11.71 18.74
N THR A 211 -15.20 10.73 19.64
CA THR A 211 -13.94 10.01 19.93
C THR A 211 -13.64 8.86 18.96
N TYR A 212 -14.65 8.34 18.27
CA TYR A 212 -14.52 7.22 17.34
C TYR A 212 -15.15 7.57 15.99
N PRO A 213 -14.41 8.19 15.08
CA PRO A 213 -14.96 8.54 13.77
C PRO A 213 -15.39 7.30 13.01
N SER A 214 -16.54 7.38 12.38
CA SER A 214 -17.03 6.36 11.48
C SER A 214 -15.98 6.05 10.41
N PRO A 215 -15.72 4.78 10.07
CA PRO A 215 -14.81 4.43 8.97
C PRO A 215 -15.21 5.04 7.63
N ARG A 216 -16.48 5.40 7.44
CA ARG A 216 -16.95 6.07 6.22
C ARG A 216 -16.52 7.54 6.16
N ASN A 217 -16.41 8.21 7.31
CA ASN A 217 -16.01 9.62 7.42
C ASN A 217 -14.53 9.77 7.84
N ALA A 218 -13.81 8.66 8.02
CA ALA A 218 -12.49 8.65 8.61
C ALA A 218 -11.41 9.30 7.73
N ARG A 219 -11.63 9.39 6.40
CA ARG A 219 -10.62 9.89 5.47
C ARG A 219 -10.70 11.37 5.16
N THR A 220 -11.85 11.99 5.35
CA THR A 220 -12.07 13.40 4.99
C THR A 220 -12.73 14.16 6.13
N LYS A 221 -12.31 15.40 6.35
CA LYS A 221 -13.00 16.35 7.24
C LYS A 221 -14.15 17.06 6.53
N GLY A 222 -14.16 17.03 5.21
CA GLY A 222 -15.05 17.81 4.36
C GLY A 222 -16.14 17.00 3.67
N SER A 223 -16.98 17.68 2.91
CA SER A 223 -18.29 17.31 2.38
C SER A 223 -18.29 16.32 1.20
N TYR A 224 -17.30 15.43 1.06
CA TYR A 224 -17.30 14.41 -0.01
C TYR A 224 -18.17 13.18 0.28
N THR A 225 -18.77 13.08 1.47
CA THR A 225 -19.83 12.10 1.71
C THR A 225 -21.13 12.64 1.13
N PRO A 226 -21.68 12.05 0.06
CA PRO A 226 -23.00 12.44 -0.42
C PRO A 226 -24.00 12.34 0.74
N ASP A 227 -24.83 13.36 0.94
CA ASP A 227 -25.89 13.36 1.97
C ASP A 227 -26.81 12.14 1.88
N VAL A 228 -26.91 11.56 0.69
CA VAL A 228 -27.63 10.29 0.41
C VAL A 228 -27.11 9.10 1.25
N VAL A 229 -25.86 9.10 1.68
CA VAL A 229 -25.30 8.00 2.51
C VAL A 229 -25.68 8.16 3.99
N LYS A 230 -26.05 9.36 4.44
CA LYS A 230 -26.50 9.63 5.81
C LYS A 230 -27.90 9.08 6.08
N ASP A 231 -28.78 9.05 5.07
CA ASP A 231 -30.20 8.66 5.22
C ASP A 231 -30.46 7.14 5.15
N TYR A 232 -29.51 6.34 4.64
CA TYR A 232 -29.66 4.88 4.57
C TYR A 232 -29.43 4.15 5.90
N ASP A 233 -29.11 4.86 6.98
CA ASP A 233 -28.66 4.27 8.26
C ASP A 233 -29.75 4.12 9.33
N HIS A 234 -31.03 4.35 8.99
CA HIS A 234 -32.13 4.36 9.97
C HIS A 234 -33.14 3.20 9.84
N GLY A 235 -32.78 2.08 9.18
CA GLY A 235 -33.61 0.86 9.14
C GLY A 235 -33.44 -0.03 10.39
N GLU A 236 -34.47 -0.82 10.74
CA GLU A 236 -34.34 -1.93 11.70
C GLU A 236 -33.19 -2.85 11.27
N GLY A 237 -32.17 -3.01 12.15
CA GLY A 237 -30.96 -3.80 11.85
C GLY A 237 -29.75 -2.98 11.40
N SER A 238 -29.81 -1.65 11.34
CA SER A 238 -28.68 -0.75 11.08
C SER A 238 -27.76 -0.57 12.29
N GLU A 239 -28.04 -1.25 13.40
CA GLU A 239 -27.15 -1.25 14.57
C GLU A 239 -25.75 -1.66 14.16
N LYS A 240 -24.76 -0.81 14.47
CA LYS A 240 -23.35 -1.03 14.17
C LYS A 240 -22.64 -1.58 15.39
N TYR A 241 -21.71 -2.48 15.13
CA TYR A 241 -20.87 -3.10 16.16
C TYR A 241 -19.41 -3.00 15.74
N GLN A 242 -18.55 -2.65 16.69
CA GLN A 242 -17.12 -2.59 16.49
C GLN A 242 -16.47 -3.92 16.88
N LEU A 243 -15.85 -4.56 15.91
CA LEU A 243 -15.01 -5.74 16.09
C LEU A 243 -13.55 -5.27 16.18
N ILE A 244 -12.85 -5.67 17.24
CA ILE A 244 -11.44 -5.35 17.45
C ILE A 244 -10.65 -6.65 17.41
N GLU A 245 -9.73 -6.74 16.45
CA GLU A 245 -8.74 -7.78 16.34
C GLU A 245 -7.43 -7.30 16.97
N TYR A 246 -7.08 -7.85 18.11
CA TYR A 246 -5.87 -7.49 18.85
C TYR A 246 -4.77 -8.51 18.61
N PHE A 247 -3.70 -8.08 17.97
CA PHE A 247 -2.48 -8.85 17.73
C PHE A 247 -1.46 -8.49 18.81
N SER A 248 -1.14 -9.42 19.68
CA SER A 248 -0.18 -9.24 20.77
C SER A 248 0.98 -10.22 20.67
N LYS A 249 2.16 -9.80 21.10
CA LYS A 249 3.32 -10.68 21.21
C LYS A 249 3.27 -11.48 22.50
N ILE A 250 3.37 -12.79 22.36
CA ILE A 250 3.49 -13.72 23.47
C ILE A 250 4.75 -14.58 23.32
N LYS A 251 5.27 -15.08 24.43
CA LYS A 251 6.33 -16.07 24.42
C LYS A 251 5.72 -17.45 24.60
N VAL A 252 6.03 -18.34 23.67
CA VAL A 252 5.56 -19.73 23.66
C VAL A 252 6.78 -20.63 23.80
N PRO A 253 6.76 -21.65 24.71
CA PRO A 253 7.83 -22.60 24.84
C PRO A 253 7.87 -23.55 23.65
N TYR A 254 9.03 -23.72 23.08
CA TYR A 254 9.38 -24.74 22.09
C TYR A 254 10.52 -25.60 22.62
N TYR A 255 10.57 -26.83 22.19
CA TYR A 255 11.60 -27.77 22.61
C TYR A 255 12.48 -28.12 21.42
N ARG A 256 13.77 -27.76 21.51
CA ARG A 256 14.79 -28.19 20.57
C ARG A 256 15.31 -29.54 21.03
N ILE A 257 15.16 -30.53 20.20
CA ILE A 257 15.62 -31.90 20.44
C ILE A 257 16.78 -32.15 19.48
N ALA A 258 17.96 -32.38 20.01
CA ALA A 258 19.15 -32.75 19.24
C ALA A 258 19.53 -34.19 19.54
N ASN A 259 19.60 -35.02 18.51
CA ASN A 259 20.13 -36.40 18.63
C ASN A 259 21.67 -36.32 18.53
N LEU A 260 22.34 -36.62 19.60
CA LEU A 260 23.82 -36.54 19.70
C LEU A 260 24.54 -37.59 18.84
N GLN A 261 23.85 -38.64 18.39
CA GLN A 261 24.44 -39.69 17.53
C GLN A 261 24.29 -39.39 16.03
N SER A 262 23.11 -38.93 15.60
CA SER A 262 22.85 -38.63 14.18
C SER A 262 23.16 -37.19 13.81
N GLY A 263 23.21 -36.27 14.80
CA GLY A 263 23.33 -34.85 14.57
C GLY A 263 22.01 -34.18 14.13
N ASP A 264 20.91 -34.94 14.10
CA ASP A 264 19.60 -34.41 13.67
C ASP A 264 19.02 -33.50 14.76
N GLU A 265 18.59 -32.32 14.37
CA GLU A 265 17.88 -31.39 15.24
C GLU A 265 16.43 -31.24 14.80
N ARG A 266 15.51 -31.27 15.78
CA ARG A 266 14.08 -31.00 15.56
C ARG A 266 13.56 -30.00 16.57
N ILE A 267 12.67 -29.12 16.12
CA ILE A 267 11.99 -28.16 16.99
C ILE A 267 10.52 -28.59 17.07
N LEU A 268 10.07 -28.84 18.28
CA LEU A 268 8.71 -29.24 18.56
C LEU A 268 8.01 -28.22 19.46
N ASP A 269 6.71 -28.04 19.24
CA ASP A 269 5.84 -27.35 20.17
C ASP A 269 5.54 -28.21 21.41
N LYS A 270 4.95 -27.61 22.42
CA LYS A 270 4.65 -28.30 23.67
C LYS A 270 3.73 -29.54 23.46
N ALA A 271 2.71 -29.41 22.62
CA ALA A 271 1.74 -30.49 22.39
C ALA A 271 2.40 -31.72 21.71
N ASN A 272 3.28 -31.48 20.75
CA ASN A 272 4.03 -32.54 20.08
C ASN A 272 5.14 -33.10 20.97
N MET A 273 5.74 -32.26 21.83
CA MET A 273 6.69 -32.73 22.83
C MET A 273 6.02 -33.64 23.87
N ASP A 274 4.84 -33.28 24.37
CA ASP A 274 4.08 -34.11 25.32
C ASP A 274 3.74 -35.47 24.70
N LYS A 275 3.30 -35.51 23.44
CA LYS A 275 3.06 -36.78 22.71
C LYS A 275 4.34 -37.58 22.51
N MET A 276 5.46 -36.94 22.24
CA MET A 276 6.73 -37.61 22.06
C MET A 276 7.28 -38.18 23.39
N MET A 277 7.00 -37.49 24.48
CA MET A 277 7.30 -37.94 25.84
C MET A 277 6.37 -39.11 26.30
N GLU A 278 5.24 -39.38 25.65
CA GLU A 278 4.43 -40.57 25.89
C GLU A 278 5.05 -41.82 25.29
N ASN A 279 5.93 -41.69 24.28
CA ASN A 279 6.62 -42.82 23.66
C ASN A 279 7.77 -43.33 24.56
N ASP A 280 7.69 -44.62 24.94
CA ASP A 280 8.67 -45.22 25.85
C ASP A 280 10.07 -45.35 25.22
N GLU A 281 10.19 -45.55 23.91
CA GLU A 281 11.48 -45.58 23.21
C GLU A 281 12.20 -44.23 23.30
N PHE A 282 11.47 -43.13 23.17
CA PHE A 282 12.02 -41.77 23.26
C PHE A 282 12.45 -41.46 24.70
N LYS A 283 11.68 -41.88 25.72
CA LYS A 283 12.05 -41.74 27.13
C LYS A 283 13.35 -42.48 27.44
N ASP A 284 13.53 -43.69 26.92
CA ASP A 284 14.74 -44.45 27.11
C ASP A 284 15.94 -43.78 26.46
N LEU A 285 15.83 -43.22 25.29
CA LEU A 285 16.89 -42.45 24.62
C LEU A 285 17.23 -41.16 25.38
N ALA A 286 16.23 -40.45 25.91
CA ALA A 286 16.42 -39.27 26.72
C ALA A 286 17.12 -39.59 28.05
N ASN A 287 16.71 -40.70 28.73
CA ASN A 287 17.34 -41.20 29.98
C ASN A 287 18.78 -41.66 29.78
N GLN A 288 19.12 -42.19 28.60
CA GLN A 288 20.50 -42.58 28.26
C GLN A 288 21.40 -41.38 27.90
N GLY A 289 20.83 -40.13 27.84
CA GLY A 289 21.59 -38.93 27.49
C GLY A 289 21.98 -38.87 25.99
N LEU A 290 21.32 -39.65 25.12
CA LEU A 290 21.57 -39.66 23.68
C LEU A 290 20.82 -38.55 22.94
N VAL A 291 19.88 -37.91 23.62
CA VAL A 291 19.08 -36.78 23.12
C VAL A 291 19.21 -35.61 24.09
N ASP A 292 19.61 -34.48 23.55
CA ASP A 292 19.64 -33.21 24.28
C ASP A 292 18.31 -32.45 24.03
N ILE A 293 17.63 -32.08 25.13
CA ILE A 293 16.33 -31.39 25.06
C ILE A 293 16.49 -30.02 25.70
N VAL A 294 16.37 -28.97 24.89
CA VAL A 294 16.50 -27.58 25.35
C VAL A 294 15.19 -26.84 25.16
N GLU A 295 14.62 -26.33 26.24
CA GLU A 295 13.46 -25.44 26.15
C GLU A 295 13.89 -24.05 25.66
N VAL A 296 13.28 -23.58 24.57
CA VAL A 296 13.52 -22.29 23.95
C VAL A 296 12.23 -21.49 23.90
N GLN A 297 12.24 -20.28 24.44
CA GLN A 297 11.10 -19.37 24.38
C GLN A 297 11.10 -18.64 23.03
N GLN A 298 10.09 -18.90 22.20
CA GLN A 298 9.91 -18.22 20.92
C GLN A 298 8.78 -17.19 21.00
N THR A 299 9.00 -16.03 20.36
CA THR A 299 7.96 -15.01 20.23
C THR A 299 6.98 -15.43 19.14
N ARG A 300 5.68 -15.42 19.47
CA ARG A 300 4.56 -15.67 18.55
C ARG A 300 3.55 -14.55 18.66
N ILE A 301 2.71 -14.41 17.65
CA ILE A 301 1.62 -13.44 17.63
C ILE A 301 0.33 -14.14 18.05
N LYS A 302 -0.29 -13.63 19.11
CA LYS A 302 -1.62 -14.06 19.54
C LYS A 302 -2.64 -13.07 18.99
N LEU A 303 -3.61 -13.57 18.24
CA LEU A 303 -4.80 -12.84 17.82
C LEU A 303 -5.92 -13.09 18.84
N THR A 304 -6.47 -12.02 19.38
CA THR A 304 -7.67 -12.03 20.22
C THR A 304 -8.72 -11.15 19.56
N CYS A 305 -9.81 -11.74 19.10
CA CYS A 305 -10.91 -11.03 18.47
C CYS A 305 -12.00 -10.75 19.51
N THR A 306 -12.36 -9.47 19.66
CA THR A 306 -13.33 -9.01 20.65
C THR A 306 -14.47 -8.25 20.00
N LEU A 307 -15.69 -8.47 20.48
CA LEU A 307 -16.88 -7.75 20.10
C LEU A 307 -17.55 -7.22 21.37
N GLY A 308 -17.54 -5.91 21.54
CA GLY A 308 -18.07 -5.32 22.77
C GLY A 308 -17.40 -5.87 24.03
N GLN A 309 -18.10 -6.69 24.79
CA GLN A 309 -17.64 -7.25 26.07
C GLN A 309 -17.22 -8.71 25.98
N ILE A 310 -17.33 -9.33 24.82
CA ILE A 310 -17.05 -10.76 24.62
C ILE A 310 -15.80 -10.99 23.78
N VAL A 311 -15.14 -12.11 24.00
CA VAL A 311 -14.11 -12.65 23.11
C VAL A 311 -14.80 -13.63 22.16
N LEU A 312 -14.70 -13.38 20.85
CA LEU A 312 -15.23 -14.28 19.83
C LEU A 312 -14.34 -15.49 19.63
N TYR A 313 -13.03 -15.26 19.48
CA TYR A 313 -12.03 -16.31 19.34
C TYR A 313 -10.64 -15.80 19.70
N GLU A 314 -9.77 -16.74 20.02
CA GLU A 314 -8.34 -16.54 20.21
C GLU A 314 -7.55 -17.56 19.38
N TYR A 315 -6.49 -17.08 18.77
CA TYR A 315 -5.64 -17.92 17.94
C TYR A 315 -4.17 -17.50 18.04
N ILE A 316 -3.25 -18.45 18.07
CA ILE A 316 -1.80 -18.19 18.07
C ILE A 316 -1.27 -18.46 16.67
N LEU A 317 -0.81 -17.40 16.00
CA LEU A 317 -0.20 -17.48 14.69
C LEU A 317 1.24 -18.01 14.83
N ASN A 318 1.64 -18.92 13.98
CA ASN A 318 2.99 -19.48 13.95
C ASN A 318 3.97 -18.52 13.24
N THR A 319 3.91 -17.25 13.58
CA THR A 319 4.79 -16.20 13.05
C THR A 319 5.29 -15.32 14.17
N ASP A 320 6.52 -14.82 14.01
CA ASP A 320 7.15 -13.83 14.89
C ASP A 320 6.85 -12.38 14.47
N LYS A 321 6.23 -12.21 13.27
CA LYS A 321 5.89 -10.92 12.67
C LYS A 321 4.38 -10.70 12.65
N TYR A 322 3.97 -9.45 12.79
CA TYR A 322 2.58 -9.08 12.65
C TYR A 322 2.09 -9.36 11.23
N PRO A 323 0.85 -9.91 11.08
CA PRO A 323 0.26 -10.11 9.77
C PRO A 323 -0.11 -8.80 9.06
N ILE A 324 -0.24 -7.70 9.84
CA ILE A 324 -0.41 -6.34 9.34
C ILE A 324 0.98 -5.74 9.14
N VAL A 325 1.38 -5.56 7.88
CA VAL A 325 2.71 -5.08 7.50
C VAL A 325 2.66 -3.61 7.13
N PRO A 326 3.30 -2.72 7.90
CA PRO A 326 3.31 -1.29 7.62
C PRO A 326 4.24 -0.94 6.46
N VAL A 327 3.85 0.11 5.73
CA VAL A 327 4.66 0.77 4.71
C VAL A 327 4.77 2.26 5.08
N PRO A 328 5.71 2.63 5.96
CA PRO A 328 5.88 4.01 6.40
C PRO A 328 6.68 4.83 5.38
N ASN A 329 6.26 6.09 5.15
CA ASN A 329 6.92 7.01 4.24
C ASN A 329 8.07 7.76 4.93
N ILE A 330 7.85 8.99 5.37
CA ILE A 330 8.87 9.79 6.04
C ILE A 330 8.88 9.43 7.52
N TRP A 331 9.92 8.69 7.92
CA TRP A 331 10.04 8.17 9.28
C TRP A 331 10.37 9.28 10.28
N THR A 332 9.61 9.35 11.38
CA THR A 332 9.71 10.36 12.44
C THR A 332 10.22 9.81 13.78
N ASN A 333 10.72 8.57 13.82
CA ASN A 333 11.02 7.82 15.05
C ASN A 333 9.79 7.55 15.94
N THR A 334 8.60 7.66 15.36
CA THR A 334 7.32 7.32 16.00
C THR A 334 6.50 6.47 15.04
N PRO A 335 5.49 5.72 15.50
CA PRO A 335 4.63 4.96 14.59
C PRO A 335 3.68 5.84 13.76
N TYR A 336 3.94 7.14 13.70
CA TYR A 336 3.15 8.16 13.03
C TYR A 336 4.01 8.89 11.98
N PRO A 337 4.32 8.25 10.83
CA PRO A 337 5.15 8.82 9.78
C PRO A 337 4.45 9.99 9.08
N MET A 338 5.23 10.88 8.49
CA MET A 338 4.75 12.04 7.75
C MET A 338 4.51 11.67 6.28
N SER A 339 3.49 12.29 5.67
CA SER A 339 3.15 12.13 4.26
C SER A 339 3.97 13.04 3.33
N ASP A 340 3.96 12.72 2.04
CA ASP A 340 4.49 13.62 1.01
C ASP A 340 3.58 14.83 0.79
N VAL A 341 2.28 14.68 0.98
CA VAL A 341 1.31 15.80 0.94
C VAL A 341 1.66 16.82 1.99
N ARG A 342 1.81 16.41 3.26
CA ARG A 342 2.14 17.31 4.37
C ARG A 342 3.42 18.09 4.11
N LYS A 343 4.43 17.43 3.52
CA LYS A 343 5.71 18.04 3.20
C LYS A 343 5.60 19.16 2.15
N ASN A 344 4.62 19.08 1.25
CA ASN A 344 4.46 20.01 0.13
C ASN A 344 3.24 20.93 0.26
N LYS A 345 2.39 20.72 1.26
CA LYS A 345 1.13 21.43 1.48
C LYS A 345 1.30 22.96 1.53
N ASP A 346 2.33 23.43 2.23
CA ASP A 346 2.58 24.87 2.37
C ASP A 346 3.01 25.51 1.04
N PHE A 347 3.79 24.80 0.22
CA PHE A 347 4.15 25.28 -1.13
C PHE A 347 2.91 25.38 -2.00
N GLN A 348 2.02 24.38 -1.94
CA GLN A 348 0.77 24.41 -2.70
C GLN A 348 -0.16 25.54 -2.23
N ARG A 349 -0.29 25.76 -0.93
CA ARG A 349 -1.05 26.90 -0.38
C ARG A 349 -0.48 28.25 -0.86
N TYR A 350 0.85 28.35 -0.89
CA TYR A 350 1.50 29.55 -1.38
C TYR A 350 1.28 29.76 -2.88
N LEU A 351 1.34 28.69 -3.68
CA LEU A 351 1.00 28.72 -5.11
C LEU A 351 -0.43 29.24 -5.33
N ASN A 352 -1.41 28.68 -4.62
CA ASN A 352 -2.80 29.10 -4.71
C ASN A 352 -2.98 30.58 -4.35
N LYS A 353 -2.31 31.05 -3.29
CA LYS A 353 -2.35 32.45 -2.87
C LYS A 353 -1.78 33.39 -3.94
N VAL A 354 -0.63 33.05 -4.52
CA VAL A 354 -0.01 33.85 -5.58
C VAL A 354 -0.88 33.88 -6.82
N MET A 355 -1.46 32.75 -7.23
CA MET A 355 -2.37 32.69 -8.37
C MET A 355 -3.66 33.46 -8.13
N SER A 356 -4.23 33.43 -6.94
CA SER A 356 -5.38 34.25 -6.56
C SER A 356 -5.06 35.74 -6.67
N LEU A 357 -3.89 36.16 -6.21
CA LEU A 357 -3.45 37.56 -6.34
C LEU A 357 -3.24 37.99 -7.79
N ILE A 358 -2.62 37.16 -8.62
CA ILE A 358 -2.43 37.41 -10.06
C ILE A 358 -3.78 37.54 -10.77
N THR A 359 -4.70 36.63 -10.51
CA THR A 359 -6.03 36.63 -11.10
C THR A 359 -6.84 37.86 -10.66
N SER A 360 -6.82 38.21 -9.39
CA SER A 360 -7.49 39.38 -8.85
C SER A 360 -6.93 40.66 -9.46
N HIS A 361 -5.59 40.76 -9.59
CA HIS A 361 -4.96 41.89 -10.25
C HIS A 361 -5.36 41.98 -11.74
N ALA A 362 -5.37 40.85 -12.46
CA ALA A 362 -5.79 40.82 -13.86
C ALA A 362 -7.25 41.27 -14.02
N GLN A 363 -8.15 40.84 -13.14
CA GLN A 363 -9.55 41.28 -13.12
C GLN A 363 -9.65 42.77 -12.82
N ALA A 364 -8.92 43.25 -11.81
CA ALA A 364 -8.92 44.67 -11.46
C ALA A 364 -8.33 45.57 -12.57
N SER A 365 -7.36 45.03 -13.31
CA SER A 365 -6.69 45.74 -14.42
C SER A 365 -7.47 45.72 -15.73
N SER A 366 -8.31 44.67 -15.94
CA SER A 366 -9.16 44.59 -17.13
C SER A 366 -10.39 45.48 -17.07
N GLY A 367 -10.83 45.89 -15.88
CA GLY A 367 -11.90 46.83 -15.68
C GLY A 367 -11.43 48.26 -15.86
N LEU A 368 -11.89 48.93 -16.89
CA LEU A 368 -11.65 50.37 -17.08
C LEU A 368 -12.37 51.13 -15.97
N LYS A 369 -11.65 51.55 -14.95
CA LYS A 369 -12.18 52.44 -13.92
C LYS A 369 -12.11 53.86 -14.42
N LEU A 370 -13.24 54.55 -14.49
CA LEU A 370 -13.35 55.95 -14.88
C LEU A 370 -13.50 56.80 -13.61
N LEU A 371 -12.60 57.72 -13.40
CA LEU A 371 -12.75 58.74 -12.38
C LEU A 371 -13.48 59.94 -12.99
N LEU A 372 -14.70 60.13 -12.55
CA LEU A 372 -15.54 61.26 -12.98
C LEU A 372 -15.49 62.36 -11.90
N PRO A 373 -15.20 63.62 -12.26
CA PRO A 373 -15.45 64.75 -11.36
C PRO A 373 -16.92 64.80 -10.98
N GLN A 374 -17.22 65.07 -9.73
CA GLN A 374 -18.60 65.14 -9.25
C GLN A 374 -19.40 66.21 -9.99
N GLY A 375 -20.51 65.87 -10.64
CA GLY A 375 -21.34 66.76 -11.41
C GLY A 375 -20.95 66.93 -12.89
N SER A 376 -19.95 66.15 -13.38
CA SER A 376 -19.54 66.20 -14.80
C SER A 376 -20.46 65.48 -15.76
N VAL A 377 -21.31 64.58 -15.23
CA VAL A 377 -22.32 63.82 -15.98
C VAL A 377 -23.64 63.91 -15.21
N ASP A 378 -24.74 64.13 -15.89
CA ASP A 378 -26.06 64.28 -15.27
C ASP A 378 -26.65 62.97 -14.79
N ASP A 379 -26.45 61.88 -15.55
CA ASP A 379 -26.94 60.53 -15.21
C ASP A 379 -25.82 59.48 -15.30
N ILE A 380 -25.43 58.96 -14.14
CA ILE A 380 -24.40 57.94 -14.03
C ILE A 380 -24.93 56.55 -14.52
N GLU A 381 -26.22 56.25 -14.33
CA GLU A 381 -26.80 54.99 -14.75
C GLU A 381 -26.90 54.92 -16.31
N GLU A 382 -27.16 56.03 -16.97
CA GLU A 382 -27.11 56.15 -18.40
C GLU A 382 -25.70 55.95 -18.95
N LEU A 383 -24.71 56.56 -18.29
CA LEU A 383 -23.31 56.39 -18.63
C LEU A 383 -22.87 54.92 -18.51
N GLU A 384 -23.23 54.23 -17.43
CA GLU A 384 -22.88 52.83 -17.24
C GLU A 384 -23.52 51.90 -18.28
N ARG A 385 -24.78 52.16 -18.64
CA ARG A 385 -25.50 51.44 -19.68
C ARG A 385 -24.89 51.63 -21.07
N ASP A 386 -24.58 52.86 -21.42
CA ASP A 386 -24.08 53.24 -22.75
C ASP A 386 -22.58 52.95 -22.89
N TRP A 387 -21.84 52.77 -21.78
CA TRP A 387 -20.41 52.45 -21.78
C TRP A 387 -20.07 51.16 -22.55
N ALA A 388 -20.97 50.16 -22.54
CA ALA A 388 -20.81 48.95 -23.28
C ALA A 388 -21.13 49.06 -24.78
N ASN A 389 -21.70 50.20 -25.21
CA ASN A 389 -22.11 50.41 -26.62
C ASN A 389 -20.98 51.12 -27.40
N PRO A 390 -20.35 50.48 -28.39
CA PRO A 390 -19.25 51.06 -29.16
C PRO A 390 -19.59 52.36 -29.91
N ASN A 391 -20.87 52.63 -30.13
CA ASN A 391 -21.35 53.78 -30.88
C ASN A 391 -22.05 54.84 -30.00
N ALA A 392 -21.98 54.70 -28.68
CA ALA A 392 -22.58 55.69 -27.78
C ALA A 392 -21.79 57.01 -27.79
N THR A 393 -22.53 58.10 -27.73
CA THR A 393 -21.95 59.44 -27.53
C THR A 393 -22.16 59.82 -26.08
N ILE A 394 -21.08 59.98 -25.34
CA ILE A 394 -21.12 60.33 -23.93
C ILE A 394 -20.84 61.81 -23.80
N GLU A 395 -21.80 62.55 -23.25
CA GLU A 395 -21.68 64.01 -22.98
C GLU A 395 -21.17 64.23 -21.53
N TYR A 396 -20.22 65.10 -21.35
CA TYR A 396 -19.77 65.52 -20.04
C TYR A 396 -19.53 67.08 -20.01
N ASP A 397 -19.70 67.65 -18.83
CA ASP A 397 -19.42 69.07 -18.63
C ASP A 397 -17.93 69.30 -18.31
N PRO A 398 -17.17 69.94 -19.23
CA PRO A 398 -15.74 70.17 -19.04
C PRO A 398 -15.41 71.16 -17.92
N SER A 399 -16.41 71.94 -17.42
CA SER A 399 -16.19 72.95 -16.33
C SER A 399 -15.85 72.24 -15.00
N PHE A 400 -16.22 70.99 -14.80
CA PHE A 400 -15.90 70.17 -13.61
C PHE A 400 -14.58 69.42 -13.73
N GLY A 401 -13.91 69.44 -14.87
CA GLY A 401 -12.65 68.77 -15.15
C GLY A 401 -12.83 67.58 -16.10
N GLU A 402 -11.72 67.11 -16.66
CA GLU A 402 -11.73 65.96 -17.60
C GLU A 402 -11.85 64.62 -16.87
N PRO A 403 -12.69 63.68 -17.36
CA PRO A 403 -12.69 62.31 -16.89
C PRO A 403 -11.30 61.68 -17.03
N HIS A 404 -10.83 60.99 -15.97
CA HIS A 404 -9.51 60.42 -15.96
C HIS A 404 -9.56 58.89 -15.84
N PHE A 405 -8.83 58.20 -16.71
CA PHE A 405 -8.62 56.78 -16.64
C PHE A 405 -7.31 56.50 -15.88
N PRO A 406 -7.36 56.03 -14.64
CA PRO A 406 -6.14 55.66 -13.95
C PRO A 406 -5.52 54.44 -14.67
N SER A 407 -4.29 54.59 -15.11
CA SER A 407 -3.55 53.48 -15.70
C SER A 407 -3.34 52.39 -14.64
N PRO A 408 -3.78 51.14 -14.89
CA PRO A 408 -3.50 50.05 -13.98
C PRO A 408 -1.98 49.88 -13.85
N GLN A 409 -1.50 49.73 -12.61
CA GLN A 409 -0.08 49.47 -12.40
C GLN A 409 0.25 48.03 -12.84
N PRO A 410 1.25 47.80 -13.69
CA PRO A 410 1.63 46.46 -14.11
C PRO A 410 2.16 45.69 -12.92
N LEU A 411 1.81 44.39 -12.85
CA LEU A 411 2.45 43.46 -11.92
C LEU A 411 3.95 43.34 -12.21
N SER A 412 4.74 43.31 -11.15
CA SER A 412 6.19 43.07 -11.28
C SER A 412 6.44 41.68 -11.94
N ASN A 413 7.39 41.61 -12.85
CA ASN A 413 7.83 40.33 -13.46
C ASN A 413 8.26 39.33 -12.41
N SER A 414 8.76 39.75 -11.26
CA SER A 414 9.12 38.87 -10.14
C SER A 414 7.90 38.11 -9.59
N VAL A 415 6.73 38.76 -9.53
CA VAL A 415 5.49 38.11 -9.06
C VAL A 415 4.99 37.09 -10.10
N MET A 416 5.14 37.42 -11.39
CA MET A 416 4.72 36.52 -12.48
C MET A 416 5.58 35.23 -12.58
N SER A 417 6.83 35.27 -12.11
CA SER A 417 7.72 34.11 -12.11
C SER A 417 7.59 33.24 -10.84
N LEU A 418 6.94 33.72 -9.77
CA LEU A 418 6.77 32.98 -8.52
C LEU A 418 6.03 31.63 -8.70
N PRO A 419 4.93 31.53 -9.45
CA PRO A 419 4.24 30.26 -9.66
C PRO A 419 5.18 29.18 -10.20
N GLN A 420 5.92 29.47 -11.25
CA GLN A 420 6.86 28.51 -11.86
C GLN A 420 7.95 28.07 -10.88
N MET A 421 8.46 28.99 -10.06
CA MET A 421 9.46 28.66 -9.05
C MET A 421 8.88 27.76 -7.96
N ILE A 422 7.64 27.99 -7.52
CA ILE A 422 6.97 27.16 -6.50
C ILE A 422 6.67 25.77 -7.07
N GLU A 423 6.16 25.67 -8.30
CA GLU A 423 5.94 24.39 -8.99
C GLU A 423 7.23 23.58 -9.08
N HIS A 424 8.33 24.24 -9.46
CA HIS A 424 9.64 23.60 -9.49
C HIS A 424 10.08 23.08 -8.11
N TYR A 425 9.80 23.80 -7.00
CA TYR A 425 10.10 23.31 -5.65
C TYR A 425 9.23 22.12 -5.26
N ILE A 426 7.94 22.09 -5.64
CA ILE A 426 7.08 20.93 -5.42
C ILE A 426 7.66 19.71 -6.14
N ASP A 427 8.01 19.85 -7.43
CA ASP A 427 8.58 18.78 -8.24
C ASP A 427 9.93 18.28 -7.66
N LEU A 428 10.80 19.20 -7.26
CA LEU A 428 12.08 18.88 -6.63
C LEU A 428 11.89 18.11 -5.32
N ASN A 429 10.92 18.50 -4.49
CA ASN A 429 10.60 17.82 -3.24
C ASN A 429 10.05 16.41 -3.48
N MET A 430 9.23 16.24 -4.52
CA MET A 430 8.71 14.92 -4.92
C MET A 430 9.77 14.06 -5.62
N GLY A 431 10.87 14.66 -6.10
CA GLY A 431 11.91 13.98 -6.86
C GLY A 431 11.50 13.71 -8.30
N ILE A 432 10.67 14.57 -8.85
CA ILE A 432 10.21 14.54 -10.23
C ILE A 432 11.06 15.51 -11.04
N PHE A 433 11.54 15.07 -12.19
CA PHE A 433 12.40 15.88 -13.06
C PHE A 433 11.71 16.10 -14.40
N GLU A 434 11.99 17.23 -15.05
CA GLU A 434 11.38 17.67 -16.30
C GLU A 434 11.43 16.61 -17.41
N MET A 435 12.49 15.81 -17.46
CA MET A 435 12.63 14.73 -18.43
C MET A 435 11.59 13.61 -18.21
N GLN A 436 11.21 13.33 -16.96
CA GLN A 436 10.16 12.35 -16.63
C GLN A 436 8.76 12.86 -16.99
N GLN A 437 8.62 14.19 -17.17
CA GLN A 437 7.37 14.83 -17.62
C GLN A 437 7.25 14.86 -19.15
N GLY A 438 8.22 14.26 -19.89
CA GLY A 438 8.18 14.19 -21.36
C GLY A 438 8.68 15.46 -22.05
N ASN A 439 9.38 16.35 -21.35
CA ASN A 439 9.98 17.52 -21.96
C ASN A 439 11.18 17.12 -22.85
N ALA A 440 10.97 17.11 -24.16
CA ALA A 440 11.97 16.69 -25.14
C ALA A 440 13.18 17.65 -25.21
N GLU A 441 13.03 18.91 -24.84
CA GLU A 441 14.13 19.89 -24.83
C GLU A 441 15.16 19.61 -23.72
N ALA A 442 14.71 19.02 -22.61
CA ALA A 442 15.57 18.60 -21.51
C ALA A 442 16.32 17.29 -21.79
N ALA A 443 15.97 16.56 -22.87
CA ALA A 443 16.56 15.27 -23.19
C ALA A 443 17.90 15.43 -23.91
N PRO A 444 18.96 14.72 -23.47
CA PRO A 444 20.23 14.68 -24.19
C PRO A 444 20.08 14.05 -25.59
N ARG A 445 20.93 14.47 -26.51
CA ARG A 445 20.87 14.00 -27.91
C ARG A 445 21.33 12.54 -28.13
N THR A 446 21.88 11.89 -27.12
CA THR A 446 22.34 10.50 -27.20
C THR A 446 21.57 9.61 -26.25
N SER A 447 21.19 8.40 -26.70
CA SER A 447 20.45 7.43 -25.90
C SER A 447 21.18 7.07 -24.59
N SER A 448 22.50 6.94 -24.62
CA SER A 448 23.30 6.65 -23.43
C SER A 448 23.28 7.79 -22.41
N ALA A 449 23.35 9.05 -22.84
CA ALA A 449 23.25 10.19 -21.93
C ALA A 449 21.83 10.36 -21.37
N THR A 450 20.80 10.06 -22.16
CA THR A 450 19.40 10.03 -21.70
C THR A 450 19.21 8.99 -20.62
N MET A 451 19.72 7.76 -20.79
CA MET A 451 19.68 6.70 -19.78
C MET A 451 20.40 7.09 -18.48
N MET A 452 21.58 7.72 -18.60
CA MET A 452 22.30 8.19 -17.41
C MET A 452 21.53 9.29 -16.65
N MET A 453 20.95 10.25 -17.36
CA MET A 453 20.14 11.30 -16.72
C MET A 453 18.86 10.75 -16.09
N GLU A 454 18.22 9.78 -16.72
CA GLU A 454 17.07 9.07 -16.16
C GLU A 454 17.46 8.33 -14.86
N ASP A 455 18.62 7.67 -14.83
CA ASP A 455 19.11 7.00 -13.62
C ASP A 455 19.40 8.01 -12.50
N PHE A 456 20.01 9.15 -12.80
CA PHE A 456 20.23 10.22 -11.82
C PHE A 456 18.91 10.78 -11.30
N GLY A 457 17.94 11.05 -12.16
CA GLY A 457 16.62 11.53 -11.78
C GLY A 457 15.84 10.56 -10.88
N GLN A 458 15.99 9.26 -11.12
CA GLN A 458 15.29 8.23 -10.36
C GLN A 458 15.91 7.91 -8.99
N ARG A 459 17.09 8.44 -8.63
CA ARG A 459 17.79 8.06 -7.38
C ARG A 459 16.95 8.27 -6.11
N ARG A 460 16.19 9.37 -6.05
CA ARG A 460 15.34 9.65 -4.90
C ARG A 460 14.16 8.69 -4.83
N SER A 461 13.51 8.43 -5.96
CA SER A 461 12.45 7.44 -6.08
C SER A 461 12.95 6.03 -5.77
N LYS A 462 14.17 5.66 -6.21
CA LYS A 462 14.84 4.39 -5.87
C LYS A 462 15.10 4.25 -4.36
N SER A 463 15.44 5.35 -3.66
CA SER A 463 15.61 5.32 -2.20
C SER A 463 14.30 5.00 -1.49
N LYS A 464 13.22 5.67 -1.87
CA LYS A 464 11.88 5.38 -1.33
C LYS A 464 11.40 3.96 -1.69
N LEU A 465 11.69 3.51 -2.91
CA LEU A 465 11.37 2.15 -3.33
C LEU A 465 12.06 1.09 -2.46
N ARG A 466 13.33 1.29 -2.07
CA ARG A 466 14.03 0.38 -1.14
C ARG A 466 13.35 0.29 0.23
N ASP A 467 12.77 1.40 0.70
CA ASP A 467 12.01 1.38 1.93
C ASP A 467 10.74 0.54 1.80
N VAL A 468 10.03 0.68 0.68
CA VAL A 468 8.87 -0.14 0.33
C VAL A 468 9.25 -1.62 0.17
N GLU A 469 10.39 -1.92 -0.48
CA GLU A 469 10.94 -3.28 -0.60
C GLU A 469 11.19 -3.93 0.77
N GLY A 470 11.63 -3.14 1.76
CA GLY A 470 11.76 -3.60 3.13
C GLY A 470 10.44 -4.08 3.75
N SER A 471 9.33 -3.42 3.44
CA SER A 471 7.98 -3.84 3.84
C SER A 471 7.50 -5.05 3.06
N LEU A 472 7.73 -5.09 1.75
CA LEU A 472 7.39 -6.24 0.90
C LEU A 472 8.16 -7.51 1.30
N LYS A 473 9.43 -7.37 1.69
CA LYS A 473 10.20 -8.50 2.25
C LYS A 473 9.56 -9.07 3.52
N ARG A 474 9.00 -8.19 4.38
CA ARG A 474 8.25 -8.62 5.56
C ARG A 474 6.94 -9.29 5.20
N LEU A 475 6.21 -8.73 4.25
CA LEU A 475 4.99 -9.35 3.72
C LEU A 475 5.28 -10.75 3.19
N GLY A 476 6.31 -10.91 2.35
CA GLY A 476 6.72 -12.21 1.84
C GLY A 476 7.09 -13.20 2.95
N LYS A 477 7.74 -12.72 4.04
CA LYS A 477 8.05 -13.59 5.19
C LYS A 477 6.80 -14.01 5.96
N VAL A 478 5.82 -13.13 6.11
CA VAL A 478 4.53 -13.48 6.74
C VAL A 478 3.78 -14.49 5.88
N ILE A 479 3.68 -14.24 4.56
CA ILE A 479 3.07 -15.18 3.62
C ILE A 479 3.76 -16.54 3.66
N TYR A 480 5.10 -16.58 3.67
CA TYR A 480 5.88 -17.82 3.80
C TYR A 480 5.50 -18.59 5.08
N ASN A 481 5.44 -17.92 6.24
CA ASN A 481 5.10 -18.57 7.51
C ASN A 481 3.65 -19.09 7.50
N LEU A 482 2.69 -18.32 7.00
CA LEU A 482 1.29 -18.73 6.87
C LEU A 482 1.13 -19.89 5.88
N ALA A 483 1.81 -19.84 4.74
CA ALA A 483 1.77 -20.91 3.75
C ALA A 483 2.39 -22.21 4.28
N LYS A 484 3.50 -22.13 5.02
CA LYS A 484 4.15 -23.26 5.67
C LYS A 484 3.24 -23.95 6.70
N GLU A 485 2.45 -23.16 7.44
CA GLU A 485 1.50 -23.66 8.43
C GLU A 485 0.25 -24.26 7.77
N HIS A 486 -0.24 -23.61 6.71
CA HIS A 486 -1.54 -23.93 6.14
C HIS A 486 -1.49 -24.99 5.03
N TYR A 487 -0.52 -24.91 4.12
CA TYR A 487 -0.40 -25.87 3.01
C TYR A 487 0.33 -27.14 3.44
N THR A 488 -0.37 -27.98 4.23
CA THR A 488 0.14 -29.29 4.70
C THR A 488 -0.34 -30.47 3.85
N TYR A 489 -1.26 -30.22 2.91
CA TYR A 489 -1.84 -31.20 2.02
C TYR A 489 -1.26 -31.10 0.60
N GLN A 490 -1.47 -32.15 -0.21
CA GLN A 490 -1.07 -32.13 -1.61
C GLN A 490 -1.80 -31.04 -2.38
N LYS A 491 -1.06 -30.14 -3.00
CA LYS A 491 -1.60 -29.02 -3.79
C LYS A 491 -0.74 -28.77 -5.02
N THR A 492 -1.40 -28.36 -6.11
CA THR A 492 -0.74 -27.92 -7.34
C THR A 492 -0.88 -26.42 -7.48
N PHE A 493 0.25 -25.72 -7.53
CA PHE A 493 0.31 -24.29 -7.80
C PHE A 493 0.54 -24.06 -9.29
N ARG A 494 -0.32 -23.25 -9.91
CA ARG A 494 -0.23 -22.84 -11.30
C ARG A 494 0.01 -21.35 -11.36
N VAL A 495 1.08 -20.96 -12.01
CA VAL A 495 1.41 -19.56 -12.24
C VAL A 495 1.53 -19.34 -13.75
N VAL A 496 0.77 -18.39 -14.26
CA VAL A 496 0.89 -17.94 -15.65
C VAL A 496 1.99 -16.88 -15.67
N GLN A 497 3.09 -17.22 -16.30
CA GLN A 497 4.19 -16.27 -16.47
C GLN A 497 3.81 -15.15 -17.47
N PRO A 498 4.48 -13.98 -17.44
CA PRO A 498 4.20 -12.89 -18.37
C PRO A 498 4.33 -13.28 -19.87
N ASN A 499 5.07 -14.35 -20.16
CA ASN A 499 5.21 -14.95 -21.49
C ASN A 499 4.09 -15.93 -21.86
N ASN A 500 3.03 -16.02 -21.04
CA ASN A 500 1.91 -16.96 -21.15
C ASN A 500 2.27 -18.44 -20.95
N ASP A 501 3.51 -18.74 -20.46
CA ASP A 501 3.88 -20.09 -20.03
C ASP A 501 3.22 -20.43 -18.70
N MET A 502 2.68 -21.63 -18.59
CA MET A 502 2.14 -22.17 -17.34
C MET A 502 3.20 -22.97 -16.61
N SER A 503 3.64 -22.48 -15.47
CA SER A 503 4.48 -23.27 -14.56
C SER A 503 3.59 -23.95 -13.53
N GLU A 504 3.63 -25.29 -13.49
CA GLU A 504 2.90 -26.09 -12.53
C GLU A 504 3.89 -26.73 -11.55
N TYR A 505 3.67 -26.51 -10.25
CA TYR A 505 4.45 -27.13 -9.19
C TYR A 505 3.52 -27.87 -8.24
N MET A 506 3.74 -29.17 -8.10
CA MET A 506 3.04 -29.99 -7.15
C MET A 506 3.85 -30.07 -5.84
N VAL A 507 3.20 -29.82 -4.72
CA VAL A 507 3.80 -29.85 -3.39
C VAL A 507 3.16 -30.92 -2.52
N ASN A 508 3.90 -31.40 -1.53
CA ASN A 508 3.47 -32.40 -0.54
C ASN A 508 2.86 -33.65 -1.18
N PHE A 509 3.43 -34.17 -2.27
CA PHE A 509 2.93 -35.39 -2.91
C PHE A 509 3.81 -36.60 -2.59
N TYR A 510 3.16 -37.74 -2.45
CA TYR A 510 3.83 -39.04 -2.27
C TYR A 510 3.99 -39.73 -3.62
N ASP A 511 5.21 -40.14 -3.96
CA ASP A 511 5.44 -41.01 -5.12
C ASP A 511 5.51 -42.48 -4.67
N ASP A 512 4.41 -43.20 -4.91
CA ASP A 512 4.30 -44.65 -4.57
C ASP A 512 5.25 -45.53 -5.40
N LYS A 513 5.95 -44.98 -6.40
CA LYS A 513 6.70 -45.78 -7.39
C LYS A 513 8.20 -45.84 -7.14
N SER A 514 8.77 -44.93 -6.34
CA SER A 514 10.22 -44.75 -6.30
C SER A 514 10.94 -45.26 -5.05
N SER A 515 10.25 -45.59 -3.95
CA SER A 515 10.92 -46.15 -2.77
C SER A 515 9.99 -46.96 -1.86
N ALA A 516 10.55 -47.96 -1.16
CA ALA A 516 9.84 -48.76 -0.16
C ALA A 516 9.41 -47.98 1.09
N ILE A 517 9.87 -46.73 1.22
CA ILE A 517 9.49 -45.76 2.24
C ILE A 517 9.02 -44.53 1.43
N GLY A 518 7.71 -44.31 1.36
CA GLY A 518 7.14 -43.18 0.60
C GLY A 518 7.81 -41.86 1.01
N GLU A 519 8.67 -41.36 0.14
CA GLU A 519 9.26 -40.01 0.33
C GLU A 519 8.27 -38.97 -0.15
N MET A 520 8.04 -37.94 0.68
CA MET A 520 7.24 -36.82 0.30
C MET A 520 8.08 -35.87 -0.55
N PHE A 521 7.64 -35.60 -1.79
CA PHE A 521 8.31 -34.69 -2.70
C PHE A 521 7.80 -33.26 -2.48
N ASN A 522 8.70 -32.29 -2.57
CA ASN A 522 8.44 -30.85 -2.35
C ASN A 522 7.70 -30.60 -1.03
N ASP A 523 8.20 -31.20 0.06
CA ASP A 523 7.65 -31.02 1.40
C ASP A 523 7.91 -29.58 1.88
N LEU A 524 6.85 -28.78 2.01
CA LEU A 524 6.92 -27.39 2.46
C LEU A 524 7.25 -27.25 3.94
N THR A 525 7.15 -28.32 4.74
CA THR A 525 7.43 -28.29 6.17
C THR A 525 8.92 -28.34 6.47
N ILE A 526 9.73 -28.84 5.54
CA ILE A 526 11.18 -29.00 5.67
C ILE A 526 11.90 -27.75 5.17
N GLY A 527 13.04 -27.45 5.77
CA GLY A 527 13.93 -26.36 5.37
C GLY A 527 13.54 -24.98 5.91
N GLN A 528 14.51 -24.07 5.84
CA GLN A 528 14.36 -22.67 6.17
C GLN A 528 14.80 -21.82 4.99
N TYR A 529 13.92 -20.92 4.56
CA TYR A 529 14.16 -20.06 3.41
C TYR A 529 14.11 -18.58 3.83
N ASP A 530 15.02 -17.80 3.31
CA ASP A 530 14.96 -16.37 3.41
C ASP A 530 14.21 -15.80 2.18
N VAL A 531 13.10 -15.13 2.45
CA VAL A 531 12.35 -14.42 1.40
C VAL A 531 13.05 -13.09 1.13
N GLY A 532 13.42 -12.89 -0.12
CA GLY A 532 13.91 -11.63 -0.66
C GLY A 532 12.90 -11.01 -1.61
N VAL A 533 13.02 -9.70 -1.80
CA VAL A 533 12.36 -9.00 -2.91
C VAL A 533 13.46 -8.56 -3.85
N VAL A 534 13.35 -8.97 -5.10
CA VAL A 534 14.26 -8.47 -6.14
C VAL A 534 13.73 -7.09 -6.51
N GLY A 535 14.40 -6.08 -5.96
CA GLY A 535 14.14 -4.70 -6.33
C GLY A 535 14.37 -4.49 -7.81
N ASN A 536 13.80 -3.42 -8.32
CA ASN A 536 13.95 -3.04 -9.72
C ASN A 536 15.38 -3.26 -10.19
N SER A 537 15.53 -4.14 -11.17
CA SER A 537 16.76 -4.32 -11.92
C SER A 537 17.38 -2.94 -12.23
N THR A 538 18.70 -2.83 -12.17
CA THR A 538 19.45 -1.66 -12.66
C THR A 538 19.21 -1.38 -14.15
N MET A 539 18.42 -2.24 -14.80
CA MET A 539 17.98 -2.07 -16.18
C MET A 539 17.02 -0.89 -16.32
N PRO A 540 17.08 -0.15 -17.44
CA PRO A 540 16.16 0.94 -17.73
C PRO A 540 14.70 0.51 -17.60
N SER A 541 13.84 1.38 -17.08
CA SER A 541 12.39 1.12 -16.98
C SER A 541 11.70 1.08 -18.35
N ASN A 542 12.36 1.56 -19.39
CA ASN A 542 11.88 1.58 -20.75
C ASN A 542 12.17 0.23 -21.46
N ARG A 543 11.13 -0.44 -21.96
CA ARG A 543 11.23 -1.70 -22.73
C ARG A 543 12.23 -1.62 -23.88
N TRP A 544 12.29 -0.47 -24.56
CA TRP A 544 13.27 -0.23 -25.62
C TRP A 544 14.70 -0.17 -25.11
N GLY A 545 14.91 0.40 -23.93
CA GLY A 545 16.22 0.44 -23.28
C GLY A 545 16.69 -0.96 -22.86
N GLU A 546 15.81 -1.76 -22.25
CA GLU A 546 16.09 -3.16 -21.91
C GLU A 546 16.42 -3.97 -23.18
N TRP A 547 15.60 -3.84 -24.22
CA TRP A 547 15.81 -4.52 -25.49
C TRP A 547 17.15 -4.13 -26.12
N SER A 548 17.52 -2.85 -26.12
CA SER A 548 18.78 -2.40 -26.71
C SER A 548 19.99 -2.97 -25.97
N ILE A 549 19.94 -3.10 -24.65
CA ILE A 549 21.01 -3.71 -23.84
C ILE A 549 21.14 -5.21 -24.15
N TYR A 550 20.03 -5.93 -24.25
CA TYR A 550 20.06 -7.36 -24.61
C TYR A 550 20.58 -7.58 -26.03
N MET A 551 20.21 -6.71 -26.97
CA MET A 551 20.73 -6.77 -28.35
C MET A 551 22.23 -6.46 -28.42
N GLU A 552 22.73 -5.50 -27.63
CA GLU A 552 24.15 -5.19 -27.53
C GLU A 552 24.92 -6.34 -26.87
N ALA A 553 24.37 -6.95 -25.81
CA ALA A 553 24.94 -8.14 -25.17
C ALA A 553 24.97 -9.35 -26.14
N TYR A 554 23.93 -9.54 -26.93
CA TYR A 554 23.90 -10.56 -27.99
C TYR A 554 24.93 -10.29 -29.08
N GLN A 555 25.04 -9.05 -29.58
CA GLN A 555 26.02 -8.68 -30.59
C GLN A 555 27.47 -8.81 -30.10
N SER A 556 27.71 -8.59 -28.79
CA SER A 556 29.01 -8.79 -28.15
C SER A 556 29.32 -10.27 -27.81
N GLY A 557 28.37 -11.17 -28.03
CA GLY A 557 28.50 -12.61 -27.73
C GLY A 557 28.47 -12.98 -26.25
N LEU A 558 27.97 -12.07 -25.38
CA LEU A 558 27.84 -12.31 -23.96
C LEU A 558 26.61 -13.19 -23.62
N ILE A 559 25.57 -13.15 -24.44
CA ILE A 559 24.38 -13.96 -24.33
C ILE A 559 24.08 -14.66 -25.66
N ASP A 560 23.42 -15.81 -25.60
CA ASP A 560 23.03 -16.53 -26.81
C ASP A 560 21.70 -15.97 -27.39
N GLN A 561 21.37 -16.42 -28.61
CA GLN A 561 20.16 -15.97 -29.30
C GLN A 561 18.88 -16.38 -28.58
N THR A 562 18.89 -17.54 -27.92
CA THR A 562 17.78 -18.08 -27.17
C THR A 562 17.49 -17.23 -25.95
N GLU A 563 18.55 -16.85 -25.22
CA GLU A 563 18.42 -16.00 -24.04
C GLU A 563 17.99 -14.58 -24.41
N ALA A 564 18.52 -14.01 -25.49
CA ALA A 564 18.11 -12.72 -26.02
C ALA A 564 16.61 -12.73 -26.40
N LEU A 565 16.14 -13.79 -27.07
CA LEU A 565 14.74 -13.95 -27.47
C LEU A 565 13.81 -14.10 -26.26
N MET A 566 14.22 -14.87 -25.23
CA MET A 566 13.45 -15.06 -24.00
C MET A 566 13.21 -13.75 -23.23
N LYS A 567 14.13 -12.80 -23.35
CA LYS A 567 14.03 -11.48 -22.70
C LYS A 567 13.27 -10.43 -23.52
N THR A 568 12.85 -10.76 -24.74
CA THR A 568 12.01 -9.88 -25.57
C THR A 568 10.52 -10.11 -25.31
N ASP A 569 9.66 -9.16 -25.66
CA ASP A 569 8.19 -9.28 -25.58
C ASP A 569 7.57 -9.80 -26.89
N ILE A 570 8.30 -10.63 -27.64
CA ILE A 570 7.80 -11.20 -28.90
C ILE A 570 6.72 -12.22 -28.58
N PHE A 571 5.58 -12.13 -29.26
CA PHE A 571 4.52 -13.11 -29.19
C PHE A 571 4.99 -14.44 -29.81
N ASP A 572 4.63 -15.57 -29.20
CA ASP A 572 5.01 -16.93 -29.69
C ASP A 572 6.52 -17.20 -29.71
N LYS A 573 7.19 -16.95 -28.57
CA LYS A 573 8.64 -17.22 -28.41
C LYS A 573 8.99 -18.68 -28.60
N GLU A 574 8.17 -19.58 -28.08
CA GLU A 574 8.36 -21.03 -28.21
C GLU A 574 8.27 -21.49 -29.66
N GLY A 575 7.29 -20.98 -30.40
CA GLY A 575 7.19 -21.29 -31.83
C GLY A 575 8.38 -20.76 -32.63
N VAL A 576 8.98 -19.63 -32.23
CA VAL A 576 10.21 -19.13 -32.84
C VAL A 576 11.39 -20.03 -32.51
N LEU A 577 11.55 -20.45 -31.23
CA LEU A 577 12.62 -21.35 -30.79
C LEU A 577 12.54 -22.72 -31.48
N GLN A 578 11.36 -23.32 -31.53
CA GLN A 578 11.14 -24.59 -32.22
C GLN A 578 11.52 -24.51 -33.73
N ARG A 579 11.15 -23.42 -34.39
CA ARG A 579 11.53 -23.20 -35.79
C ARG A 579 13.06 -23.03 -35.96
N MET A 580 13.71 -22.37 -34.99
CA MET A 580 15.17 -22.22 -35.01
C MET A 580 15.88 -23.57 -34.82
N ASP A 581 15.42 -24.40 -33.87
CA ASP A 581 15.96 -25.74 -33.62
C ASP A 581 15.80 -26.64 -34.86
N ILE A 582 14.65 -26.59 -35.52
CA ILE A 582 14.40 -27.33 -36.76
C ILE A 582 15.36 -26.86 -37.87
N VAL A 583 15.57 -25.56 -38.02
CA VAL A 583 16.51 -25.01 -39.03
C VAL A 583 17.96 -25.44 -38.72
N GLN A 584 18.37 -25.41 -37.45
CA GLN A 584 19.71 -25.91 -37.08
C GLN A 584 19.87 -27.40 -37.35
N GLN A 585 18.87 -28.23 -37.01
CA GLN A 585 18.91 -29.65 -37.34
C GLN A 585 18.98 -29.91 -38.83
N LEU A 586 18.19 -29.17 -39.62
CA LEU A 586 18.24 -29.28 -41.09
C LEU A 586 19.60 -28.85 -41.66
N GLN A 587 20.21 -27.80 -41.11
CA GLN A 587 21.54 -27.37 -41.52
C GLN A 587 22.62 -28.41 -41.18
N GLN A 588 22.57 -29.04 -40.00
CA GLN A 588 23.47 -30.12 -39.63
C GLN A 588 23.31 -31.35 -40.52
N GLN A 589 22.05 -31.73 -40.86
CA GLN A 589 21.80 -32.83 -41.80
C GLN A 589 22.31 -32.53 -43.22
N LEU A 590 22.20 -31.29 -43.67
CA LEU A 590 22.74 -30.83 -44.97
C LEU A 590 24.25 -30.87 -44.98
N GLN A 591 24.93 -30.48 -43.90
CA GLN A 591 26.39 -30.59 -43.80
C GLN A 591 26.85 -32.03 -43.79
N GLN A 592 26.18 -32.92 -43.05
CA GLN A 592 26.47 -34.38 -43.04
C GLN A 592 26.20 -35.05 -44.38
N ALA A 593 25.28 -34.56 -45.18
CA ALA A 593 25.00 -35.08 -46.53
C ALA A 593 25.94 -34.53 -47.62
N GLN A 594 26.69 -33.46 -47.34
CA GLN A 594 27.69 -32.86 -48.23
C GLN A 594 29.11 -33.38 -47.95
N GLU A 595 29.38 -33.95 -46.79
CA GLU A 595 30.56 -34.78 -46.47
C GLU A 595 30.35 -36.25 -46.95
#